data_844d6a1e61ac606a3bc7c19230a499d2
#
_entry.id   844d6a1e61ac606a3bc7c19230a499d2
#
_cell.length_a   1.000
_cell.length_b   1.000
_cell.length_c   1.000
_cell.angle_alpha   90.00
_cell.angle_beta   90.00
_cell.angle_gamma   90.00
#
_symmetry.space_group_name_H-M   'P 1'
#
loop_
_entity.id
_entity.type
_entity.pdbx_description
1 polymer ?
#
loop_
_entity_poly.entity_id
_entity_poly.type
_entity_poly.pdbx_seq_one_letter_code
_entity_poly.pdbx_strand_id
1 'polypeptide(L)'
;TMKSTFLSLMLTILLATPCLIQAQDDPDAQYIRENYTKIERQIPVRDGVRLFTSIYMPKDMSQPYPIMLQRTPYSVRPYGEDYKTRIGPSMLFAREGYIFVYQDVRGKMMSEGKFEAVRPHNPNKKSKTDIDESTDTYDTVAWLLENIPNNTGRVGVWGVSAPGFYATHTIIDAHPAIKAVSPQAPVTDWWMGDDRHHNGAFQLQATFS
;
A
#
# COMPACT_ATOMS: atom_id res chain seq x y z
N THR A 1 -65.42 -16.46 -12.02
CA THR A 1 -64.14 -17.13 -12.39
C THR A 1 -63.19 -16.28 -13.23
N MET A 2 -63.70 -15.33 -14.04
CA MET A 2 -62.88 -14.42 -14.89
C MET A 2 -62.14 -13.29 -14.15
N LYS A 3 -62.65 -12.83 -13.00
CA LYS A 3 -62.01 -11.74 -12.21
C LYS A 3 -60.80 -12.20 -11.39
N SER A 4 -60.72 -13.51 -11.05
CA SER A 4 -59.58 -14.06 -10.30
C SER A 4 -58.33 -14.27 -11.16
N THR A 5 -58.50 -14.56 -12.44
CA THR A 5 -57.37 -14.80 -13.36
C THR A 5 -56.64 -13.49 -13.74
N PHE A 6 -57.35 -12.34 -13.82
CA PHE A 6 -56.75 -11.05 -14.13
C PHE A 6 -55.89 -10.50 -12.96
N LEU A 7 -56.34 -10.73 -11.74
CA LEU A 7 -55.59 -10.30 -10.54
C LEU A 7 -54.31 -11.09 -10.34
N SER A 8 -54.31 -12.41 -10.70
CA SER A 8 -53.12 -13.26 -10.63
C SER A 8 -52.09 -12.91 -11.69
N LEU A 9 -52.52 -12.47 -12.90
CA LEU A 9 -51.61 -12.06 -13.97
C LEU A 9 -50.95 -10.73 -13.69
N MET A 10 -51.65 -9.79 -13.04
CA MET A 10 -51.05 -8.49 -12.65
C MET A 10 -50.03 -8.62 -11.51
N LEU A 11 -50.22 -9.57 -10.57
CA LEU A 11 -49.28 -9.80 -9.46
C LEU A 11 -47.99 -10.46 -9.94
N THR A 12 -48.02 -11.25 -11.00
CA THR A 12 -46.85 -11.94 -11.55
C THR A 12 -45.94 -10.99 -12.36
N ILE A 13 -46.51 -9.93 -12.94
CA ILE A 13 -45.77 -8.93 -13.73
C ILE A 13 -44.99 -7.95 -12.79
N LEU A 14 -45.48 -7.74 -11.58
CA LEU A 14 -44.83 -6.83 -10.61
C LEU A 14 -43.57 -7.43 -9.96
N LEU A 15 -43.38 -8.76 -10.04
CA LEU A 15 -42.21 -9.45 -9.45
C LEU A 15 -41.06 -9.70 -10.44
N ALA A 16 -41.21 -9.29 -11.70
CA ALA A 16 -40.25 -9.57 -12.78
C ALA A 16 -39.56 -8.33 -13.32
N THR A 17 -39.57 -7.20 -12.60
CA THR A 17 -38.63 -6.12 -12.91
C THR A 17 -37.27 -6.50 -12.37
N PRO A 18 -36.29 -6.86 -13.23
CA PRO A 18 -34.92 -6.98 -12.76
C PRO A 18 -34.53 -5.59 -12.24
N CYS A 19 -34.26 -5.50 -10.95
CA CYS A 19 -33.59 -4.35 -10.39
C CYS A 19 -32.17 -4.35 -11.01
N LEU A 20 -32.02 -3.68 -12.14
CA LEU A 20 -30.73 -3.35 -12.71
C LEU A 20 -30.09 -2.37 -11.73
N ILE A 21 -29.47 -2.92 -10.67
CA ILE A 21 -28.49 -2.18 -9.88
C ILE A 21 -27.35 -1.96 -10.87
N GLN A 22 -27.39 -0.85 -11.57
CA GLN A 22 -26.20 -0.33 -12.23
C GLN A 22 -25.18 -0.12 -11.13
N ALA A 23 -24.12 -0.92 -11.16
CA ALA A 23 -22.95 -0.67 -10.33
C ALA A 23 -22.51 0.76 -10.65
N GLN A 24 -22.77 1.69 -9.74
CA GLN A 24 -22.35 3.07 -9.90
C GLN A 24 -20.82 3.03 -9.89
N ASP A 25 -20.18 3.40 -11.00
CA ASP A 25 -18.72 3.48 -11.08
C ASP A 25 -18.23 4.37 -9.93
N ASP A 26 -17.32 3.85 -9.13
CA ASP A 26 -16.69 4.59 -8.02
C ASP A 26 -15.98 5.83 -8.63
N PRO A 27 -16.41 7.05 -8.32
CA PRO A 27 -15.84 8.27 -8.91
C PRO A 27 -14.35 8.44 -8.58
N ASP A 28 -13.87 7.89 -7.46
CA ASP A 28 -12.46 7.89 -7.11
C ASP A 28 -11.68 6.93 -8.01
N ALA A 29 -12.24 5.75 -8.30
CA ALA A 29 -11.64 4.79 -9.22
C ALA A 29 -11.56 5.34 -10.66
N GLN A 30 -12.61 6.04 -11.10
CA GLN A 30 -12.61 6.71 -12.40
C GLN A 30 -11.52 7.79 -12.44
N TYR A 31 -11.48 8.66 -11.41
CA TYR A 31 -10.47 9.72 -11.32
C TYR A 31 -9.05 9.19 -11.44
N ILE A 32 -8.74 8.06 -10.74
CA ILE A 32 -7.41 7.46 -10.77
C ILE A 32 -7.08 6.97 -12.19
N ARG A 33 -7.99 6.25 -12.85
CA ARG A 33 -7.77 5.76 -14.22
C ARG A 33 -7.56 6.90 -15.22
N GLU A 34 -8.27 8.00 -15.04
CA GLU A 34 -8.19 9.15 -15.93
C GLU A 34 -6.91 9.97 -15.73
N ASN A 35 -6.46 10.13 -14.48
CA ASN A 35 -5.40 11.08 -14.12
C ASN A 35 -4.06 10.43 -13.78
N TYR A 36 -3.99 9.09 -13.60
CA TYR A 36 -2.78 8.40 -13.21
C TYR A 36 -2.37 7.33 -14.21
N THR A 37 -1.06 7.14 -14.35
CA THR A 37 -0.44 5.98 -15.01
C THR A 37 0.12 5.07 -13.93
N LYS A 38 -0.21 3.77 -14.01
CA LYS A 38 0.36 2.75 -13.15
C LYS A 38 1.50 2.04 -13.87
N ILE A 39 2.61 1.85 -13.16
CA ILE A 39 3.70 0.96 -13.58
C ILE A 39 4.09 0.03 -12.44
N GLU A 40 4.63 -1.14 -12.77
CA GLU A 40 5.17 -2.09 -11.82
C GLU A 40 6.65 -2.32 -12.06
N ARG A 41 7.44 -2.41 -11.00
CA ARG A 41 8.89 -2.57 -11.05
C ARG A 41 9.37 -3.55 -9.98
N GLN A 42 10.42 -4.28 -10.33
CA GLN A 42 11.24 -5.05 -9.40
C GLN A 42 12.43 -4.19 -9.02
N ILE A 43 12.37 -3.51 -7.88
CA ILE A 43 13.42 -2.58 -7.44
C ILE A 43 14.54 -3.38 -6.77
N PRO A 44 15.77 -3.35 -7.32
CA PRO A 44 16.91 -4.02 -6.69
C PRO A 44 17.36 -3.25 -5.44
N VAL A 45 17.63 -3.97 -4.37
CA VAL A 45 18.23 -3.44 -3.14
C VAL A 45 19.66 -3.97 -3.00
N ARG A 46 20.42 -3.43 -2.05
CA ARG A 46 21.88 -3.56 -1.92
C ARG A 46 22.45 -4.97 -1.93
N ASP A 47 21.68 -5.98 -1.47
CA ASP A 47 22.08 -7.38 -1.46
C ASP A 47 21.65 -8.15 -2.73
N GLY A 48 21.09 -7.45 -3.73
CA GLY A 48 20.64 -8.00 -4.99
C GLY A 48 19.22 -8.55 -5.01
N VAL A 49 18.54 -8.60 -3.88
CA VAL A 49 17.10 -8.95 -3.80
C VAL A 49 16.27 -7.88 -4.49
N ARG A 50 15.18 -8.28 -5.15
CA ARG A 50 14.30 -7.36 -5.86
C ARG A 50 12.94 -7.26 -5.15
N LEU A 51 12.52 -6.02 -4.88
CA LEU A 51 11.26 -5.74 -4.19
C LEU A 51 10.20 -5.26 -5.18
N PHE A 52 9.09 -5.98 -5.23
CA PHE A 52 7.99 -5.63 -6.12
C PHE A 52 7.32 -4.34 -5.68
N THR A 53 7.18 -3.43 -6.62
CA THR A 53 6.72 -2.07 -6.36
C THR A 53 5.72 -1.62 -7.42
N SER A 54 4.52 -1.25 -7.01
CA SER A 54 3.48 -0.63 -7.85
C SER A 54 3.53 0.88 -7.68
N ILE A 55 3.63 1.62 -8.77
CA ILE A 55 3.87 3.07 -8.79
C ILE A 55 2.77 3.73 -9.62
N TYR A 56 2.07 4.68 -9.01
CA TYR A 56 1.05 5.50 -9.65
C TYR A 56 1.60 6.92 -9.83
N MET A 57 1.74 7.35 -11.07
CA MET A 57 2.28 8.67 -11.41
C MET A 57 1.17 9.52 -12.04
N PRO A 58 1.05 10.82 -11.70
CA PRO A 58 0.19 11.72 -12.43
C PRO A 58 0.48 11.70 -13.93
N LYS A 59 -0.54 11.73 -14.78
CA LYS A 59 -0.38 11.89 -16.23
C LYS A 59 0.03 13.31 -16.61
N ASP A 60 -0.32 14.26 -15.77
CA ASP A 60 0.15 15.64 -15.92
C ASP A 60 1.63 15.71 -15.56
N MET A 61 2.47 16.08 -16.52
CA MET A 61 3.91 16.21 -16.39
C MET A 61 4.36 17.67 -16.37
N SER A 62 3.44 18.61 -16.19
CA SER A 62 3.72 20.06 -16.24
C SER A 62 4.56 20.58 -15.07
N GLN A 63 4.56 19.83 -13.95
CA GLN A 63 5.34 20.14 -12.74
C GLN A 63 5.83 18.87 -12.05
N PRO A 64 6.90 18.95 -11.24
CA PRO A 64 7.34 17.81 -10.44
C PRO A 64 6.45 17.59 -9.21
N TYR A 65 6.31 16.32 -8.80
CA TYR A 65 5.45 15.88 -7.70
C TYR A 65 6.22 15.17 -6.59
N PRO A 66 5.82 15.31 -5.32
CA PRO A 66 6.42 14.56 -4.23
C PRO A 66 5.97 13.09 -4.27
N ILE A 67 6.82 12.22 -3.73
CA ILE A 67 6.55 10.78 -3.62
C ILE A 67 5.92 10.47 -2.26
N MET A 68 4.91 9.59 -2.24
CA MET A 68 4.31 9.04 -1.05
C MET A 68 4.43 7.51 -1.07
N LEU A 69 5.26 6.96 -0.18
CA LEU A 69 5.62 5.54 -0.11
C LEU A 69 4.87 4.83 1.00
N GLN A 70 4.34 3.64 0.70
CA GLN A 70 3.85 2.66 1.67
C GLN A 70 4.50 1.30 1.40
N ARG A 71 5.05 0.68 2.43
CA ARG A 71 5.54 -0.70 2.41
C ARG A 71 4.61 -1.60 3.22
N THR A 72 4.27 -2.78 2.71
CA THR A 72 3.26 -3.64 3.32
C THR A 72 3.58 -5.14 3.20
N PRO A 73 3.28 -5.95 4.22
CA PRO A 73 3.36 -7.40 4.13
C PRO A 73 2.09 -8.05 3.57
N TYR A 74 1.02 -7.27 3.33
CA TYR A 74 -0.31 -7.78 3.02
C TYR A 74 -0.66 -7.86 1.54
N SER A 75 0.06 -7.22 0.67
CA SER A 75 -0.11 -7.14 -0.78
C SER A 75 -0.38 -5.72 -1.27
N VAL A 76 0.29 -5.35 -2.34
CA VAL A 76 0.06 -4.07 -3.03
C VAL A 76 -0.96 -4.17 -4.16
N ARG A 77 -1.64 -5.34 -4.29
CA ARG A 77 -2.62 -5.54 -5.37
C ARG A 77 -3.58 -4.34 -5.55
N PRO A 78 -4.20 -4.22 -6.75
CA PRO A 78 -4.17 -5.18 -7.85
C PRO A 78 -2.83 -5.17 -8.59
N TYR A 79 -2.42 -6.34 -9.11
CA TYR A 79 -1.25 -6.52 -9.95
C TYR A 79 -1.63 -6.39 -11.44
N GLY A 80 -0.64 -6.16 -12.31
CA GLY A 80 -0.85 -6.05 -13.74
C GLY A 80 -1.56 -4.76 -14.15
N GLU A 81 -2.47 -4.86 -15.09
CA GLU A 81 -3.14 -3.71 -15.70
C GLU A 81 -4.23 -3.05 -14.84
N ASP A 82 -4.70 -3.73 -13.79
CA ASP A 82 -5.76 -3.23 -12.94
C ASP A 82 -5.27 -2.12 -12.00
N TYR A 83 -6.15 -1.17 -11.72
CA TYR A 83 -5.87 -0.02 -10.85
C TYR A 83 -6.53 -0.17 -9.48
N LYS A 84 -5.90 0.38 -8.44
CA LYS A 84 -6.58 0.59 -7.15
C LYS A 84 -7.75 1.54 -7.35
N THR A 85 -8.82 1.30 -6.61
CA THR A 85 -9.98 2.21 -6.59
C THR A 85 -9.73 3.46 -5.75
N ARG A 86 -8.73 3.41 -4.86
CA ARG A 86 -8.25 4.55 -4.07
C ARG A 86 -6.74 4.48 -3.89
N ILE A 87 -6.07 5.63 -3.91
CA ILE A 87 -4.63 5.76 -3.71
C ILE A 87 -4.32 6.78 -2.62
N GLY A 88 -3.23 6.54 -1.90
CA GLY A 88 -2.82 7.36 -0.77
C GLY A 88 -3.69 7.18 0.49
N PRO A 89 -3.37 7.90 1.56
CA PRO A 89 -4.18 7.89 2.78
C PRO A 89 -5.48 8.67 2.62
N SER A 90 -5.58 9.51 1.59
CA SER A 90 -6.78 10.26 1.21
C SER A 90 -6.70 10.66 -0.27
N MET A 91 -7.84 10.66 -0.95
CA MET A 91 -7.94 11.13 -2.35
C MET A 91 -7.60 12.63 -2.52
N LEU A 92 -7.54 13.41 -1.45
CA LEU A 92 -7.03 14.78 -1.51
C LEU A 92 -5.59 14.82 -2.02
N PHE A 93 -4.72 13.92 -1.55
CA PHE A 93 -3.34 13.82 -2.05
C PHE A 93 -3.27 13.39 -3.53
N ALA A 94 -4.21 12.56 -3.98
CA ALA A 94 -4.29 12.20 -5.39
C ALA A 94 -4.66 13.42 -6.25
N ARG A 95 -5.56 14.25 -5.77
CA ARG A 95 -5.96 15.49 -6.48
C ARG A 95 -4.88 16.57 -6.50
N GLU A 96 -3.96 16.53 -5.52
CA GLU A 96 -2.76 17.39 -5.46
C GLU A 96 -1.59 16.83 -6.31
N GLY A 97 -1.75 15.65 -6.92
CA GLY A 97 -0.78 15.11 -7.88
C GLY A 97 0.41 14.37 -7.27
N TYR A 98 0.31 13.81 -6.04
CA TYR A 98 1.39 12.98 -5.48
C TYR A 98 1.67 11.74 -6.33
N ILE A 99 2.94 11.33 -6.40
CA ILE A 99 3.35 10.02 -6.92
C ILE A 99 3.18 9.01 -5.78
N PHE A 100 2.32 8.00 -5.97
CA PHE A 100 2.10 6.97 -4.94
C PHE A 100 2.90 5.72 -5.26
N VAL A 101 3.58 5.22 -4.25
CA VAL A 101 4.43 4.04 -4.33
C VAL A 101 3.99 3.03 -3.28
N TYR A 102 3.65 1.82 -3.73
CA TYR A 102 3.29 0.69 -2.88
C TYR A 102 4.27 -0.43 -3.11
N GLN A 103 4.90 -0.91 -2.05
CA GLN A 103 5.91 -1.96 -2.13
C GLN A 103 5.53 -3.17 -1.27
N ASP A 104 5.52 -4.36 -1.88
CA ASP A 104 5.53 -5.61 -1.14
C ASP A 104 6.86 -5.74 -0.40
N VAL A 105 6.83 -5.96 0.92
CA VAL A 105 8.07 -6.09 1.69
C VAL A 105 8.81 -7.38 1.32
N ARG A 106 10.07 -7.43 1.60
CA ARG A 106 10.98 -8.56 1.35
C ARG A 106 10.36 -9.90 1.73
N GLY A 107 10.37 -10.86 0.79
CA GLY A 107 9.87 -12.22 0.98
C GLY A 107 8.34 -12.34 1.12
N LYS A 108 7.60 -11.29 0.73
CA LYS A 108 6.13 -11.29 0.67
C LYS A 108 5.63 -11.07 -0.75
N MET A 109 4.51 -11.71 -1.06
CA MET A 109 3.77 -11.59 -2.32
C MET A 109 4.67 -11.70 -3.56
N MET A 110 4.90 -10.60 -4.27
CA MET A 110 5.70 -10.57 -5.51
C MET A 110 7.15 -10.14 -5.27
N SER A 111 7.55 -9.86 -4.02
CA SER A 111 8.93 -9.53 -3.66
C SER A 111 9.77 -10.77 -3.39
N GLU A 112 11.03 -10.71 -3.79
CA GLU A 112 12.02 -11.74 -3.54
C GLU A 112 12.56 -11.70 -2.10
N GLY A 113 13.39 -12.68 -1.76
CA GLY A 113 14.09 -12.78 -0.49
C GLY A 113 13.33 -13.57 0.56
N LYS A 114 13.81 -13.51 1.80
CA LYS A 114 13.21 -14.22 2.94
C LYS A 114 12.46 -13.23 3.83
N PHE A 115 11.19 -13.52 4.06
CA PHE A 115 10.38 -12.76 5.02
C PHE A 115 10.81 -13.07 6.46
N GLU A 116 10.93 -12.01 7.24
CA GLU A 116 11.09 -12.08 8.69
C GLU A 116 10.09 -11.08 9.29
N ALA A 117 9.18 -11.60 10.11
CA ALA A 117 8.17 -10.77 10.74
C ALA A 117 8.85 -9.82 11.75
N VAL A 118 8.54 -8.51 11.62
CA VAL A 118 9.07 -7.49 12.54
C VAL A 118 10.60 -7.58 12.69
N ARG A 119 11.28 -7.68 11.56
CA ARG A 119 12.75 -7.73 11.54
C ARG A 119 13.33 -6.57 12.35
N PRO A 120 14.13 -6.84 13.39
CA PRO A 120 14.71 -5.78 14.20
C PRO A 120 15.73 -4.96 13.41
N HIS A 121 15.90 -3.71 13.82
CA HIS A 121 16.97 -2.88 13.29
C HIS A 121 18.34 -3.48 13.64
N ASN A 122 19.24 -3.51 12.64
CA ASN A 122 20.63 -3.91 12.83
C ASN A 122 21.53 -2.67 12.96
N PRO A 123 21.98 -2.30 14.17
CA PRO A 123 22.83 -1.12 14.35
C PRO A 123 24.28 -1.36 13.92
N ASN A 124 24.66 -2.60 13.63
CA ASN A 124 26.05 -3.01 13.35
C ASN A 124 26.27 -3.44 11.89
N LYS A 125 25.60 -2.75 10.94
CA LYS A 125 25.76 -3.02 9.52
C LYS A 125 27.20 -2.77 9.05
N LYS A 126 27.86 -3.79 8.49
CA LYS A 126 29.26 -3.73 8.01
C LYS A 126 29.38 -4.08 6.52
N SER A 127 28.38 -4.72 5.96
CA SER A 127 28.37 -5.21 4.58
C SER A 127 27.03 -4.96 3.89
N LYS A 128 26.99 -5.18 2.57
CA LYS A 128 25.74 -5.10 1.80
C LYS A 128 24.73 -6.19 2.15
N THR A 129 25.16 -7.26 2.80
CA THR A 129 24.29 -8.36 3.26
C THR A 129 23.70 -8.13 4.64
N ASP A 130 24.17 -7.12 5.37
CA ASP A 130 23.60 -6.71 6.66
C ASP A 130 22.39 -5.81 6.43
N ILE A 131 21.29 -6.45 6.14
CA ILE A 131 20.04 -5.81 5.73
C ILE A 131 19.02 -5.76 6.88
N ASP A 132 18.17 -4.76 6.84
CA ASP A 132 16.97 -4.61 7.65
C ASP A 132 15.91 -3.80 6.90
N GLU A 133 14.81 -3.45 7.56
CA GLU A 133 13.72 -2.71 6.92
C GLU A 133 14.12 -1.27 6.57
N SER A 134 15.05 -0.67 7.34
CA SER A 134 15.55 0.68 7.03
C SER A 134 16.42 0.69 5.77
N THR A 135 17.25 -0.35 5.57
CA THR A 135 18.08 -0.47 4.37
C THR A 135 17.27 -0.69 3.11
N ASP A 136 16.24 -1.55 3.18
CA ASP A 136 15.34 -1.79 2.05
C ASP A 136 14.59 -0.50 1.65
N THR A 137 14.17 0.29 2.65
CA THR A 137 13.52 1.59 2.38
C THR A 137 14.50 2.59 1.80
N TYR A 138 15.72 2.66 2.34
CA TYR A 138 16.77 3.57 1.83
C TYR A 138 17.04 3.31 0.35
N ASP A 139 17.31 2.04 -0.01
CA ASP A 139 17.63 1.64 -1.37
C ASP A 139 16.44 1.86 -2.33
N THR A 140 15.21 1.57 -1.85
CA THR A 140 13.99 1.85 -2.61
C THR A 140 13.85 3.34 -2.92
N VAL A 141 14.05 4.21 -1.92
CA VAL A 141 13.97 5.68 -2.11
C VAL A 141 15.05 6.16 -3.07
N ALA A 142 16.29 5.72 -2.91
CA ALA A 142 17.37 6.07 -3.83
C ALA A 142 17.02 5.70 -5.28
N TRP A 143 16.55 4.48 -5.50
CA TRP A 143 16.12 4.02 -6.82
C TRP A 143 14.96 4.85 -7.39
N LEU A 144 13.96 5.17 -6.58
CA LEU A 144 12.79 5.96 -7.00
C LEU A 144 13.19 7.35 -7.49
N LEU A 145 14.09 8.02 -6.77
CA LEU A 145 14.58 9.36 -7.14
C LEU A 145 15.31 9.37 -8.48
N GLU A 146 16.06 8.31 -8.75
CA GLU A 146 16.84 8.18 -10.00
C GLU A 146 15.98 7.77 -11.20
N ASN A 147 14.98 6.89 -10.98
CA ASN A 147 14.30 6.20 -12.07
C ASN A 147 12.86 6.68 -12.33
N ILE A 148 12.25 7.40 -11.41
CA ILE A 148 10.90 7.93 -11.60
C ILE A 148 10.99 9.38 -12.04
N PRO A 149 10.57 9.71 -13.26
CA PRO A 149 10.65 11.08 -13.76
C PRO A 149 9.70 12.00 -12.99
N ASN A 150 9.97 13.30 -13.09
CA ASN A 150 9.09 14.34 -12.59
C ASN A 150 8.82 14.30 -11.08
N ASN A 151 9.78 13.77 -10.30
CA ASN A 151 9.70 13.81 -8.85
C ASN A 151 10.43 15.07 -8.29
N THR A 152 9.95 15.56 -7.15
CA THR A 152 10.55 16.74 -6.47
C THR A 152 11.81 16.41 -5.65
N GLY A 153 12.24 15.17 -5.58
CA GLY A 153 13.27 14.70 -4.64
C GLY A 153 12.80 14.64 -3.18
N ARG A 154 11.49 14.73 -2.92
CA ARG A 154 10.91 14.73 -1.57
C ARG A 154 10.00 13.52 -1.41
N VAL A 155 10.20 12.77 -0.32
CA VAL A 155 9.47 11.53 -0.03
C VAL A 155 8.77 11.65 1.32
N GLY A 156 7.48 11.33 1.33
CA GLY A 156 6.72 11.04 2.54
C GLY A 156 6.50 9.53 2.67
N VAL A 157 6.49 9.00 3.88
CA VAL A 157 6.20 7.57 4.15
C VAL A 157 5.07 7.47 5.15
N TRP A 158 4.15 6.53 4.92
CA TRP A 158 3.00 6.33 5.79
C TRP A 158 2.64 4.85 5.91
N GLY A 159 1.94 4.50 6.97
CA GLY A 159 1.43 3.16 7.16
C GLY A 159 0.65 3.00 8.46
N VAL A 160 -0.31 2.07 8.46
CA VAL A 160 -1.15 1.77 9.62
C VAL A 160 -0.90 0.34 10.06
N SER A 161 -0.78 0.07 11.36
CA SER A 161 -0.55 -1.27 11.93
C SER A 161 0.80 -1.86 11.45
N ALA A 162 0.83 -3.03 10.82
CA ALA A 162 2.07 -3.59 10.27
C ALA A 162 2.74 -2.67 9.24
N PRO A 163 2.06 -2.03 8.26
CA PRO A 163 2.64 -0.95 7.46
C PRO A 163 3.16 0.22 8.30
N GLY A 164 2.59 0.49 9.48
CA GLY A 164 3.09 1.47 10.45
C GLY A 164 4.45 1.08 11.02
N PHE A 165 4.69 -0.22 11.30
CA PHE A 165 6.01 -0.72 11.67
C PHE A 165 7.07 -0.40 10.61
N TYR A 166 6.80 -0.68 9.33
CA TYR A 166 7.73 -0.36 8.24
C TYR A 166 7.95 1.15 8.10
N ALA A 167 6.91 1.96 8.31
CA ALA A 167 7.04 3.41 8.35
C ALA A 167 7.94 3.88 9.51
N THR A 168 7.82 3.28 10.71
CA THR A 168 8.69 3.58 11.85
C THR A 168 10.16 3.26 11.54
N HIS A 169 10.44 2.10 10.94
CA HIS A 169 11.81 1.72 10.55
C HIS A 169 12.42 2.65 9.50
N THR A 170 11.59 3.35 8.72
CA THR A 170 12.05 4.35 7.75
C THR A 170 12.76 5.54 8.41
N ILE A 171 12.44 5.84 9.67
CA ILE A 171 13.05 6.96 10.42
C ILE A 171 14.49 6.64 10.82
N ILE A 172 14.79 5.35 10.99
CA ILE A 172 16.11 4.88 11.39
C ILE A 172 17.01 4.82 10.14
N ASP A 173 18.18 5.45 10.18
CA ASP A 173 19.09 5.57 9.03
C ASP A 173 18.40 6.14 7.76
N ALA A 174 17.54 7.13 7.95
CA ALA A 174 16.65 7.64 6.93
C ALA A 174 17.41 8.20 5.71
N HIS A 175 16.91 7.88 4.51
CA HIS A 175 17.41 8.54 3.29
C HIS A 175 17.15 10.07 3.36
N PRO A 176 18.09 10.94 2.95
CA PRO A 176 17.94 12.41 3.08
C PRO A 176 16.70 12.99 2.37
N ALA A 177 16.19 12.32 1.36
CA ALA A 177 14.97 12.72 0.65
C ALA A 177 13.68 12.51 1.46
N ILE A 178 13.70 11.72 2.52
CA ILE A 178 12.53 11.49 3.39
C ILE A 178 12.31 12.75 4.22
N LYS A 179 11.13 13.39 4.05
CA LYS A 179 10.78 14.66 4.67
C LYS A 179 9.67 14.54 5.72
N ALA A 180 8.87 13.49 5.63
CA ALA A 180 7.79 13.23 6.56
C ALA A 180 7.55 11.72 6.69
N VAL A 181 7.27 11.27 7.89
CA VAL A 181 6.88 9.89 8.17
C VAL A 181 5.68 9.90 9.10
N SER A 182 4.64 9.15 8.72
CA SER A 182 3.38 9.02 9.48
C SER A 182 3.14 7.55 9.83
N PRO A 183 3.78 7.01 10.87
CA PRO A 183 3.46 5.71 11.43
C PRO A 183 2.18 5.83 12.26
N GLN A 184 1.16 5.06 11.91
CA GLN A 184 -0.12 5.05 12.61
C GLN A 184 -0.30 3.70 13.28
N ALA A 185 -0.59 3.69 14.59
CA ALA A 185 -0.71 2.49 15.41
C ALA A 185 0.37 1.43 15.04
N PRO A 186 1.67 1.81 15.02
CA PRO A 186 2.73 0.89 14.62
C PRO A 186 2.92 -0.21 15.66
N VAL A 187 3.31 -1.39 15.19
CA VAL A 187 3.83 -2.43 16.06
C VAL A 187 5.22 -2.01 16.54
N THR A 188 5.41 -1.78 17.83
CA THR A 188 6.67 -1.23 18.37
C THR A 188 7.30 -2.07 19.47
N ASP A 189 6.51 -2.66 20.33
CA ASP A 189 6.99 -3.50 21.44
C ASP A 189 6.12 -4.76 21.59
N TRP A 190 6.59 -5.86 21.04
CA TRP A 190 5.86 -7.12 21.01
C TRP A 190 5.77 -7.84 22.36
N TRP A 191 6.56 -7.42 23.33
CA TRP A 191 6.61 -8.05 24.63
C TRP A 191 5.76 -7.34 25.68
N MET A 192 5.78 -6.02 25.70
CA MET A 192 5.15 -5.24 26.76
C MET A 192 3.70 -4.89 26.48
N GLY A 193 3.33 -4.60 25.24
CA GLY A 193 2.00 -4.07 24.99
C GLY A 193 1.58 -4.05 23.52
N ASP A 194 1.67 -5.18 22.85
CA ASP A 194 1.16 -5.36 21.50
C ASP A 194 0.10 -6.46 21.45
N ASP A 195 -0.44 -6.75 20.28
CA ASP A 195 -1.54 -7.70 20.06
C ASP A 195 -1.29 -9.08 20.66
N ARG A 196 -0.03 -9.54 20.70
CA ARG A 196 0.34 -10.92 21.06
C ARG A 196 0.79 -11.09 22.48
N HIS A 197 1.23 -10.03 23.13
CA HIS A 197 1.68 -10.06 24.52
C HIS A 197 1.21 -8.84 25.29
N HIS A 198 0.93 -9.03 26.57
CA HIS A 198 0.69 -7.95 27.52
C HIS A 198 1.57 -8.15 28.75
N ASN A 199 2.52 -7.25 28.97
CA ASN A 199 3.53 -7.37 30.02
C ASN A 199 4.20 -8.77 30.04
N GLY A 200 4.56 -9.29 28.86
CA GLY A 200 5.15 -10.61 28.70
C GLY A 200 4.15 -11.77 28.68
N ALA A 201 2.91 -11.58 29.07
CA ALA A 201 1.88 -12.63 29.02
C ALA A 201 1.37 -12.81 27.59
N PHE A 202 1.46 -14.03 27.06
CA PHE A 202 1.03 -14.37 25.71
C PHE A 202 -0.51 -14.36 25.60
N GLN A 203 -1.02 -13.65 24.60
CA GLN A 203 -2.45 -13.54 24.31
C GLN A 203 -2.85 -14.48 23.15
N LEU A 204 -3.36 -15.65 23.50
CA LEU A 204 -3.73 -16.68 22.53
C LEU A 204 -4.80 -16.21 21.53
N GLN A 205 -5.80 -15.46 21.99
CA GLN A 205 -6.91 -14.99 21.15
C GLN A 205 -6.43 -14.12 19.99
N ALA A 206 -5.52 -13.20 20.22
CA ALA A 206 -4.96 -12.31 19.21
C ALA A 206 -4.05 -13.03 18.19
N THR A 207 -3.68 -14.30 18.47
CA THR A 207 -2.82 -15.09 17.57
C THR A 207 -3.61 -15.80 16.48
N PHE A 208 -4.91 -16.04 16.71
CA PHE A 208 -5.79 -16.79 15.82
C PHE A 208 -6.95 -15.95 15.21
N SER A 209 -6.95 -14.64 15.42
CA SER A 209 -7.94 -13.70 14.86
C SER A 209 -7.55 -13.17 13.48
#